data_21ce02c19f80ef9af762c340b89aebcf
#
_entry.id   21ce02c19f80ef9af762c340b89aebcf
#
_cell.length_a   1.000
_cell.length_b   1.000
_cell.length_c   1.000
_cell.angle_alpha   90.00
_cell.angle_beta   90.00
_cell.angle_gamma   90.00
#
_symmetry.space_group_name_H-M   'P 1'
#
loop_
_entity.id
_entity.type
_entity.pdbx_description
1 polymer ?
#
loop_
_entity_poly.entity_id
_entity_poly.type
_entity_poly.pdbx_seq_one_letter_code
_entity_poly.pdbx_strand_id
1 'polypeptide(L)'
;MPTRWRATAAVLVCALHLALFVPTIGDWSSILVNDFAPQAKAIKDGELPYRDQRIEYPPLSVPVLIAPAYFDDSTQGFVDGFMWEMLAFDLAIIVLIALALPGEGGRVLSALGVYTVGLVTLSGVVLDRSLIDYGPLALDRFDLVPTLFVLGAVLARDRERSATWSGLLSLGVAIKAFPLFLYPALLRGERNLRRVIVAGAIPLLACAAAVIVMGDEFGSAITYHTERTLQVESLGASVFEVAHVLGASGVSTGVGHGGFEISASGATAAGWLSVVVGAAGYFWLVWAGWRSKATNFELVAALLAVLVVFAPVLSPQFLLWLLPVSACAYGLGRQNIVLLLAILFTQIELQHYDGVDALSGSFVWPLAVRNVLLLGYLALVAAPIVRDGRKTASPSDRGHRRPPNLSRGGVATAPR
;
A
#
# COMPACT_ATOMS: atom_id res chain seq x y z
N MET A 1 12.47 -28.27 13.63
CA MET A 1 13.65 -27.67 13.00
C MET A 1 13.39 -26.56 11.96
N PRO A 2 12.17 -26.31 11.44
CA PRO A 2 11.97 -25.24 10.44
C PRO A 2 12.08 -23.80 10.99
N THR A 3 12.01 -23.60 12.28
CA THR A 3 11.99 -22.26 12.89
C THR A 3 13.36 -21.57 13.02
N ARG A 4 14.44 -22.33 13.17
CA ARG A 4 15.78 -21.76 13.38
C ARG A 4 16.32 -20.99 12.16
N TRP A 5 16.24 -21.58 10.96
CA TRP A 5 16.71 -20.90 9.74
C TRP A 5 15.92 -19.61 9.45
N ARG A 6 14.59 -19.59 9.76
CA ARG A 6 13.75 -18.39 9.57
C ARG A 6 14.16 -17.26 10.50
N ALA A 7 14.45 -17.57 11.77
CA ALA A 7 15.00 -16.60 12.71
C ALA A 7 16.37 -16.07 12.24
N THR A 8 17.25 -16.97 11.76
CA THR A 8 18.55 -16.56 11.19
C THR A 8 18.36 -15.66 9.97
N ALA A 9 17.44 -16.01 9.04
CA ALA A 9 17.14 -15.19 7.88
C ALA A 9 16.59 -13.81 8.29
N ALA A 10 15.69 -13.75 9.28
CA ALA A 10 15.17 -12.49 9.81
C ALA A 10 16.31 -11.62 10.35
N VAL A 11 17.19 -12.18 11.20
CA VAL A 11 18.34 -11.46 11.79
C VAL A 11 19.27 -10.94 10.70
N LEU A 12 19.62 -11.75 9.71
CA LEU A 12 20.51 -11.35 8.63
C LEU A 12 19.93 -10.24 7.77
N VAL A 13 18.64 -10.32 7.41
CA VAL A 13 17.98 -9.29 6.61
C VAL A 13 17.77 -8.01 7.43
N CYS A 14 17.39 -8.12 8.72
CA CYS A 14 17.35 -6.96 9.61
C CYS A 14 18.73 -6.29 9.75
N ALA A 15 19.80 -7.05 9.92
CA ALA A 15 21.16 -6.51 9.98
C ALA A 15 21.54 -5.82 8.67
N LEU A 16 21.17 -6.37 7.52
CA LEU A 16 21.37 -5.73 6.22
C LEU A 16 20.62 -4.40 6.13
N HIS A 17 19.32 -4.36 6.51
CA HIS A 17 18.55 -3.11 6.51
C HIS A 17 19.12 -2.08 7.47
N LEU A 18 19.53 -2.48 8.67
CA LEU A 18 20.25 -1.59 9.59
C LEU A 18 21.53 -1.03 8.95
N ALA A 19 22.35 -1.87 8.31
CA ALA A 19 23.57 -1.43 7.65
C ALA A 19 23.32 -0.45 6.49
N LEU A 20 22.20 -0.61 5.77
CA LEU A 20 21.85 0.24 4.64
C LEU A 20 21.15 1.54 5.08
N PHE A 21 20.25 1.48 6.06
CA PHE A 21 19.39 2.61 6.42
C PHE A 21 19.92 3.46 7.59
N VAL A 22 20.69 2.91 8.53
CA VAL A 22 21.25 3.71 9.64
C VAL A 22 22.10 4.89 9.15
N PRO A 23 22.95 4.73 8.09
CA PRO A 23 23.68 5.87 7.54
C PRO A 23 22.82 6.99 6.94
N THR A 24 21.51 6.74 6.77
CA THR A 24 20.56 7.71 6.20
C THR A 24 19.71 8.41 7.25
N ILE A 25 19.81 7.97 8.51
CA ILE A 25 19.10 8.62 9.61
C ILE A 25 19.62 10.06 9.73
N GLY A 26 18.66 10.99 9.74
CA GLY A 26 18.96 12.42 9.81
C GLY A 26 19.27 13.08 8.46
N ASP A 27 19.20 12.35 7.35
CA ASP A 27 19.21 12.97 6.03
C ASP A 27 18.05 13.97 5.92
N TRP A 28 18.31 15.07 5.22
CA TRP A 28 17.31 16.10 5.02
C TRP A 28 16.06 15.56 4.28
N SER A 29 14.90 15.90 4.76
CA SER A 29 13.62 15.58 4.13
C SER A 29 12.69 16.79 4.21
N SER A 30 12.25 17.30 3.07
CA SER A 30 11.38 18.48 3.00
C SER A 30 10.08 18.27 3.77
N ILE A 31 9.47 17.10 3.68
CA ILE A 31 8.19 16.82 4.37
C ILE A 31 8.37 16.70 5.89
N LEU A 32 9.48 16.10 6.35
CA LEU A 32 9.73 16.00 7.79
C LEU A 32 10.04 17.37 8.38
N VAL A 33 10.86 18.17 7.68
CA VAL A 33 11.31 19.48 8.17
C VAL A 33 10.22 20.55 8.06
N ASN A 34 9.50 20.60 6.94
CA ASN A 34 8.57 21.69 6.64
C ASN A 34 7.12 21.42 7.05
N ASP A 35 6.73 20.12 7.14
CA ASP A 35 5.34 19.76 7.44
C ASP A 35 5.23 19.04 8.80
N PHE A 36 5.87 17.88 8.99
CA PHE A 36 5.61 17.03 10.16
C PHE A 36 6.23 17.55 11.45
N ALA A 37 7.48 18.05 11.42
CA ALA A 37 8.14 18.56 12.63
C ALA A 37 7.42 19.79 13.20
N PRO A 38 7.05 20.82 12.39
CA PRO A 38 6.28 21.96 12.88
C PRO A 38 4.91 21.56 13.47
N GLN A 39 4.17 20.68 12.76
CA GLN A 39 2.88 20.18 13.23
C GLN A 39 3.01 19.41 14.55
N ALA A 40 3.96 18.49 14.64
CA ALA A 40 4.20 17.69 15.84
C ALA A 40 4.57 18.57 17.04
N LYS A 41 5.42 19.59 16.83
CA LYS A 41 5.81 20.54 17.85
C LYS A 41 4.61 21.37 18.32
N ALA A 42 3.82 21.92 17.41
CA ALA A 42 2.65 22.72 17.73
C ALA A 42 1.63 21.92 18.56
N ILE A 43 1.37 20.65 18.20
CA ILE A 43 0.50 19.76 18.95
C ILE A 43 1.08 19.44 20.34
N LYS A 44 2.39 19.20 20.44
CA LYS A 44 3.08 18.99 21.72
C LYS A 44 2.95 20.21 22.63
N ASP A 45 3.03 21.42 22.07
CA ASP A 45 2.93 22.70 22.78
C ASP A 45 1.46 23.05 23.15
N GLY A 46 0.49 22.19 22.81
CA GLY A 46 -0.91 22.27 23.25
C GLY A 46 -1.93 22.65 22.19
N GLU A 47 -1.51 22.81 20.93
CA GLU A 47 -2.44 22.98 19.83
C GLU A 47 -3.22 21.69 19.56
N LEU A 48 -4.48 21.82 19.19
CA LEU A 48 -5.35 20.67 18.94
C LEU A 48 -5.23 20.19 17.50
N PRO A 49 -4.97 18.87 17.29
CA PRO A 49 -5.03 18.26 15.97
C PRO A 49 -6.38 18.56 15.31
N TYR A 50 -6.37 18.78 14.00
CA TYR A 50 -7.50 19.11 13.14
C TYR A 50 -8.12 20.50 13.37
N ARG A 51 -8.11 21.03 14.61
CA ARG A 51 -8.65 22.35 14.90
C ARG A 51 -7.63 23.47 14.64
N ASP A 52 -6.47 23.36 15.27
CA ASP A 52 -5.42 24.39 15.20
C ASP A 52 -4.33 23.98 14.19
N GLN A 53 -4.18 22.66 13.96
CA GLN A 53 -3.27 22.09 12.99
C GLN A 53 -4.04 21.26 11.97
N ARG A 54 -3.78 21.52 10.67
CA ARG A 54 -4.37 20.77 9.57
C ARG A 54 -3.70 19.40 9.45
N ILE A 55 -4.44 18.34 9.72
CA ILE A 55 -3.98 16.96 9.55
C ILE A 55 -4.84 16.26 8.51
N GLU A 56 -4.20 15.66 7.51
CA GLU A 56 -4.87 15.05 6.37
C GLU A 56 -5.22 13.56 6.59
N TYR A 57 -4.82 13.00 7.72
CA TYR A 57 -4.89 11.57 8.00
C TYR A 57 -5.90 11.27 9.11
N PRO A 58 -6.43 10.03 9.19
CA PRO A 58 -7.32 9.64 10.29
C PRO A 58 -6.66 9.78 11.67
N PRO A 59 -7.45 9.92 12.76
CA PRO A 59 -6.96 10.32 14.08
C PRO A 59 -5.86 9.46 14.71
N LEU A 60 -5.81 8.15 14.44
CA LEU A 60 -4.74 7.30 14.98
C LEU A 60 -3.40 7.47 14.26
N SER A 61 -3.32 8.29 13.21
CA SER A 61 -2.04 8.74 12.67
C SER A 61 -1.32 9.74 13.58
N VAL A 62 -2.08 10.54 14.35
CA VAL A 62 -1.54 11.59 15.21
C VAL A 62 -0.49 11.06 16.19
N PRO A 63 -0.72 10.01 16.97
CA PRO A 63 0.32 9.44 17.84
C PRO A 63 1.61 9.06 17.11
N VAL A 64 1.51 8.52 15.90
CA VAL A 64 2.69 8.15 15.09
C VAL A 64 3.43 9.41 14.64
N LEU A 65 2.71 10.42 14.18
CA LEU A 65 3.32 11.66 13.67
C LEU A 65 3.97 12.50 14.75
N ILE A 66 3.46 12.48 16.00
CA ILE A 66 3.96 13.34 17.07
C ILE A 66 4.95 12.66 18.01
N ALA A 67 5.01 11.32 18.03
CA ALA A 67 5.87 10.58 18.98
C ALA A 67 7.34 11.06 18.98
N PRO A 68 7.99 11.30 17.81
CA PRO A 68 9.36 11.77 17.79
C PRO A 68 9.61 13.10 18.51
N ALA A 69 8.63 14.03 18.47
CA ALA A 69 8.75 15.33 19.15
C ALA A 69 8.81 15.24 20.67
N TYR A 70 8.42 14.12 21.28
CA TYR A 70 8.53 13.92 22.73
C TYR A 70 9.92 13.48 23.18
N PHE A 71 10.80 13.08 22.26
CA PHE A 71 12.17 12.67 22.58
C PHE A 71 13.18 13.80 22.39
N ASP A 72 12.95 14.68 21.39
CA ASP A 72 13.81 15.82 21.13
C ASP A 72 12.98 16.99 20.58
N ASP A 73 13.24 18.21 21.06
CA ASP A 73 12.53 19.44 20.66
C ASP A 73 13.11 20.08 19.40
N SER A 74 14.29 19.66 18.97
CA SER A 74 14.89 20.17 17.74
C SER A 74 14.27 19.55 16.50
N THR A 75 14.24 20.30 15.41
CA THR A 75 13.80 19.78 14.10
C THR A 75 14.63 18.58 13.68
N GLN A 76 15.96 18.60 13.88
CA GLN A 76 16.83 17.49 13.55
C GLN A 76 16.54 16.25 14.40
N GLY A 77 16.36 16.44 15.72
CA GLY A 77 16.00 15.31 16.60
C GLY A 77 14.64 14.70 16.27
N PHE A 78 13.68 15.52 15.80
CA PHE A 78 12.42 15.00 15.26
C PHE A 78 12.65 14.15 14.01
N VAL A 79 13.44 14.64 13.04
CA VAL A 79 13.77 13.91 11.80
C VAL A 79 14.42 12.56 12.12
N ASP A 80 15.43 12.57 12.99
CA ASP A 80 16.13 11.37 13.43
C ASP A 80 15.15 10.37 14.08
N GLY A 81 14.35 10.85 15.02
CA GLY A 81 13.37 10.04 15.76
C GLY A 81 12.32 9.42 14.85
N PHE A 82 11.81 10.19 13.88
CA PHE A 82 10.83 9.70 12.91
C PHE A 82 11.41 8.61 12.00
N MET A 83 12.62 8.83 11.48
CA MET A 83 13.30 7.83 10.64
C MET A 83 13.61 6.54 11.43
N TRP A 84 14.04 6.65 12.71
CA TRP A 84 14.19 5.47 13.58
C TRP A 84 12.88 4.73 13.80
N GLU A 85 11.77 5.45 14.00
CA GLU A 85 10.45 4.85 14.15
C GLU A 85 10.06 4.09 12.87
N MET A 86 10.22 4.67 11.69
CA MET A 86 9.91 4.00 10.42
C MET A 86 10.82 2.80 10.16
N LEU A 87 12.10 2.89 10.51
CA LEU A 87 13.02 1.75 10.43
C LEU A 87 12.58 0.60 11.37
N ALA A 88 12.07 0.90 12.55
CA ALA A 88 11.51 -0.13 13.43
C ALA A 88 10.29 -0.84 12.80
N PHE A 89 9.41 -0.11 12.10
CA PHE A 89 8.30 -0.71 11.36
C PHE A 89 8.78 -1.55 10.17
N ASP A 90 9.82 -1.13 9.45
CA ASP A 90 10.46 -1.93 8.41
C ASP A 90 10.98 -3.27 8.96
N LEU A 91 11.76 -3.22 10.05
CA LEU A 91 12.26 -4.42 10.70
C LEU A 91 11.13 -5.35 11.18
N ALA A 92 10.02 -4.79 11.65
CA ALA A 92 8.85 -5.56 12.04
C ALA A 92 8.20 -6.26 10.82
N ILE A 93 8.15 -5.62 9.65
CA ILE A 93 7.68 -6.23 8.40
C ILE A 93 8.58 -7.41 8.02
N ILE A 94 9.92 -7.24 8.07
CA ILE A 94 10.89 -8.33 7.79
C ILE A 94 10.65 -9.52 8.72
N VAL A 95 10.57 -9.26 10.02
CA VAL A 95 10.31 -10.31 11.03
C VAL A 95 8.98 -11.01 10.75
N LEU A 96 7.95 -10.25 10.40
CA LEU A 96 6.63 -10.80 10.11
C LEU A 96 6.65 -11.69 8.84
N ILE A 97 7.32 -11.27 7.77
CA ILE A 97 7.53 -12.09 6.56
C ILE A 97 8.30 -13.37 6.92
N ALA A 98 9.43 -13.24 7.60
CA ALA A 98 10.31 -14.36 7.90
C ALA A 98 9.65 -15.43 8.79
N LEU A 99 8.95 -15.00 9.85
CA LEU A 99 8.41 -15.90 10.86
C LEU A 99 6.97 -16.33 10.58
N ALA A 100 6.19 -15.47 9.94
CA ALA A 100 4.75 -15.64 9.81
C ALA A 100 4.29 -16.11 8.42
N LEU A 101 5.03 -15.84 7.34
CA LEU A 101 4.63 -16.28 5.99
C LEU A 101 4.60 -17.83 5.91
N PRO A 102 3.46 -18.44 5.52
CA PRO A 102 3.39 -19.87 5.33
C PRO A 102 4.18 -20.30 4.08
N GLY A 103 4.70 -21.54 4.10
CA GLY A 103 5.38 -22.15 2.97
C GLY A 103 6.82 -22.58 3.25
N GLU A 104 7.48 -23.06 2.21
CA GLU A 104 8.86 -23.55 2.26
C GLU A 104 9.89 -22.39 2.28
N GLY A 105 11.14 -22.74 2.59
CA GLY A 105 12.24 -21.78 2.73
C GLY A 105 12.44 -20.89 1.50
N GLY A 106 12.37 -21.45 0.31
CA GLY A 106 12.53 -20.70 -0.93
C GLY A 106 11.49 -19.58 -1.13
N ARG A 107 10.24 -19.81 -0.71
CA ARG A 107 9.18 -18.78 -0.75
C ARG A 107 9.47 -17.63 0.20
N VAL A 108 9.89 -17.93 1.41
CA VAL A 108 10.20 -16.91 2.42
C VAL A 108 11.41 -16.09 2.00
N LEU A 109 12.50 -16.74 1.53
CA LEU A 109 13.70 -16.06 1.07
C LEU A 109 13.43 -15.18 -0.17
N SER A 110 12.63 -15.67 -1.11
CA SER A 110 12.26 -14.87 -2.29
C SER A 110 11.39 -13.67 -1.91
N ALA A 111 10.47 -13.81 -0.95
CA ALA A 111 9.66 -12.69 -0.46
C ALA A 111 10.53 -11.64 0.25
N LEU A 112 11.44 -12.07 1.14
CA LEU A 112 12.40 -11.18 1.80
C LEU A 112 13.30 -10.47 0.79
N GLY A 113 13.83 -11.21 -0.21
CA GLY A 113 14.68 -10.63 -1.26
C GLY A 113 13.97 -9.57 -2.08
N VAL A 114 12.74 -9.85 -2.54
CA VAL A 114 11.93 -8.88 -3.29
C VAL A 114 11.59 -7.65 -2.43
N TYR A 115 11.22 -7.87 -1.17
CA TYR A 115 10.92 -6.77 -0.25
C TYR A 115 12.16 -5.89 -0.04
N THR A 116 13.31 -6.48 0.27
CA THR A 116 14.58 -5.76 0.47
C THR A 116 14.99 -4.97 -0.76
N VAL A 117 15.06 -5.62 -1.93
CA VAL A 117 15.43 -4.93 -3.18
C VAL A 117 14.46 -3.79 -3.49
N GLY A 118 13.15 -4.04 -3.37
CA GLY A 118 12.14 -3.02 -3.63
C GLY A 118 12.24 -1.83 -2.67
N LEU A 119 12.38 -2.08 -1.36
CA LEU A 119 12.44 -1.02 -0.36
C LEU A 119 13.72 -0.17 -0.52
N VAL A 120 14.87 -0.82 -0.69
CA VAL A 120 16.16 -0.16 -0.87
C VAL A 120 16.18 0.68 -2.15
N THR A 121 15.62 0.13 -3.26
CA THR A 121 15.49 0.88 -4.50
C THR A 121 14.54 2.05 -4.34
N LEU A 122 13.35 1.84 -3.76
CA LEU A 122 12.35 2.91 -3.58
C LEU A 122 12.84 4.03 -2.67
N SER A 123 13.73 3.72 -1.74
CA SER A 123 14.31 4.71 -0.82
C SER A 123 15.54 5.45 -1.38
N GLY A 124 16.00 5.11 -2.58
CA GLY A 124 17.16 5.74 -3.20
C GLY A 124 18.49 5.50 -2.46
N VAL A 125 18.55 4.53 -1.54
CA VAL A 125 19.71 4.29 -0.66
C VAL A 125 20.99 3.94 -1.44
N VAL A 126 20.84 3.35 -2.62
CA VAL A 126 21.95 2.87 -3.47
C VAL A 126 22.34 3.88 -4.55
N LEU A 127 21.56 4.95 -4.72
CA LEU A 127 21.79 5.99 -5.72
C LEU A 127 22.53 7.17 -5.12
N ASP A 128 23.11 8.00 -5.98
CA ASP A 128 23.80 9.22 -5.54
C ASP A 128 22.79 10.19 -4.91
N ARG A 129 22.88 10.37 -3.60
CA ARG A 129 21.97 11.20 -2.81
C ARG A 129 22.15 12.68 -3.02
N SER A 130 23.30 13.11 -3.55
CA SER A 130 23.52 14.52 -3.90
C SER A 130 22.56 15.04 -4.99
N LEU A 131 21.88 14.12 -5.67
CA LEU A 131 20.91 14.40 -6.72
C LEU A 131 19.44 14.37 -6.23
N ILE A 132 19.20 14.11 -4.94
CA ILE A 132 17.84 13.92 -4.42
C ILE A 132 17.60 14.89 -3.26
N ASP A 133 16.71 15.86 -3.46
CA ASP A 133 16.23 16.78 -2.40
C ASP A 133 15.23 16.11 -1.44
N TYR A 134 15.11 14.78 -1.49
CA TYR A 134 14.21 13.99 -0.67
C TYR A 134 15.02 13.02 0.19
N GLY A 135 14.61 12.85 1.45
CA GLY A 135 15.12 11.80 2.32
C GLY A 135 14.81 10.40 1.79
N PRO A 136 15.25 9.33 2.46
CA PRO A 136 14.94 7.96 2.07
C PRO A 136 13.42 7.74 2.15
N LEU A 137 12.75 7.62 1.01
CA LEU A 137 11.28 7.64 0.88
C LEU A 137 10.56 6.67 1.84
N ALA A 138 11.16 5.54 2.17
CA ALA A 138 10.57 4.60 3.12
C ALA A 138 10.64 5.09 4.57
N LEU A 139 11.61 5.94 4.91
CA LEU A 139 11.83 6.42 6.28
C LEU A 139 11.27 7.82 6.51
N ASP A 140 10.98 8.58 5.46
CA ASP A 140 10.42 9.93 5.56
C ASP A 140 8.89 9.97 5.39
N ARG A 141 8.26 8.81 5.26
CA ARG A 141 6.82 8.61 5.15
C ARG A 141 6.35 7.53 6.11
N PHE A 142 5.22 7.76 6.80
CA PHE A 142 4.70 6.77 7.76
C PHE A 142 3.90 5.61 7.12
N ASP A 143 4.02 5.43 5.81
CA ASP A 143 3.29 4.42 5.04
C ASP A 143 3.64 2.96 5.42
N LEU A 144 4.81 2.74 6.02
CA LEU A 144 5.17 1.42 6.57
C LEU A 144 4.25 0.98 7.71
N VAL A 145 3.70 1.95 8.48
CA VAL A 145 2.83 1.65 9.64
C VAL A 145 1.53 0.97 9.20
N PRO A 146 0.65 1.58 8.36
CA PRO A 146 -0.55 0.90 7.90
C PRO A 146 -0.23 -0.33 7.06
N THR A 147 0.90 -0.37 6.35
CA THR A 147 1.35 -1.54 5.58
C THR A 147 1.67 -2.73 6.47
N LEU A 148 2.32 -2.53 7.61
CA LEU A 148 2.55 -3.59 8.61
C LEU A 148 1.22 -4.18 9.10
N PHE A 149 0.22 -3.33 9.39
CA PHE A 149 -1.09 -3.78 9.83
C PHE A 149 -1.84 -4.54 8.74
N VAL A 150 -1.76 -4.12 7.47
CA VAL A 150 -2.31 -4.86 6.33
C VAL A 150 -1.65 -6.23 6.20
N LEU A 151 -0.33 -6.30 6.20
CA LEU A 151 0.41 -7.57 6.13
C LEU A 151 0.02 -8.51 7.27
N GLY A 152 0.00 -7.99 8.49
CA GLY A 152 -0.44 -8.72 9.69
C GLY A 152 -1.88 -9.23 9.58
N ALA A 153 -2.79 -8.42 9.02
CA ALA A 153 -4.18 -8.79 8.80
C ALA A 153 -4.30 -9.96 7.81
N VAL A 154 -3.59 -9.91 6.67
CA VAL A 154 -3.61 -11.01 5.68
C VAL A 154 -3.07 -12.29 6.29
N LEU A 155 -1.95 -12.23 7.01
CA LEU A 155 -1.35 -13.38 7.70
C LEU A 155 -2.24 -13.95 8.81
N ALA A 156 -2.95 -13.11 9.54
CA ALA A 156 -3.92 -13.53 10.56
C ALA A 156 -5.16 -14.18 9.91
N ARG A 157 -5.60 -13.65 8.76
CA ARG A 157 -6.71 -14.20 7.98
C ARG A 157 -6.40 -15.60 7.45
N ASP A 158 -5.20 -15.82 6.94
CA ASP A 158 -4.73 -17.14 6.48
C ASP A 158 -4.65 -18.17 7.61
N ARG A 159 -4.61 -17.70 8.87
CA ARG A 159 -4.67 -18.55 10.08
C ARG A 159 -6.06 -18.60 10.72
N GLU A 160 -7.08 -18.14 10.02
CA GLU A 160 -8.48 -18.11 10.48
C GLU A 160 -8.69 -17.35 11.81
N ARG A 161 -7.82 -16.37 12.12
CA ARG A 161 -7.91 -15.55 13.33
C ARG A 161 -8.79 -14.33 13.11
N SER A 162 -10.12 -14.55 13.11
CA SER A 162 -11.13 -13.53 12.74
C SER A 162 -10.99 -12.20 13.47
N ALA A 163 -10.85 -12.21 14.80
CA ALA A 163 -10.69 -10.98 15.59
C ALA A 163 -9.36 -10.27 15.28
N THR A 164 -8.27 -11.04 15.15
CA THR A 164 -6.93 -10.47 14.94
C THR A 164 -6.84 -9.77 13.59
N TRP A 165 -7.28 -10.41 12.48
CA TRP A 165 -7.17 -9.78 11.17
C TRP A 165 -8.04 -8.53 11.06
N SER A 166 -9.25 -8.58 11.63
CA SER A 166 -10.15 -7.44 11.58
C SER A 166 -9.65 -6.27 12.43
N GLY A 167 -9.17 -6.54 13.65
CA GLY A 167 -8.58 -5.52 14.51
C GLY A 167 -7.36 -4.85 13.88
N LEU A 168 -6.43 -5.65 13.31
CA LEU A 168 -5.25 -5.11 12.63
C LEU A 168 -5.64 -4.27 11.40
N LEU A 169 -6.56 -4.77 10.57
CA LEU A 169 -7.00 -4.00 9.40
C LEU A 169 -7.64 -2.69 9.78
N SER A 170 -8.50 -2.69 10.82
CA SER A 170 -9.14 -1.47 11.34
C SER A 170 -8.16 -0.49 11.95
N LEU A 171 -7.10 -0.96 12.63
CA LEU A 171 -5.99 -0.10 13.07
C LEU A 171 -5.32 0.56 11.86
N GLY A 172 -5.05 -0.20 10.80
CA GLY A 172 -4.53 0.35 9.55
C GLY A 172 -5.45 1.43 8.97
N VAL A 173 -6.78 1.20 8.93
CA VAL A 173 -7.78 2.19 8.49
C VAL A 173 -7.75 3.45 9.35
N ALA A 174 -7.65 3.31 10.66
CA ALA A 174 -7.63 4.43 11.59
C ALA A 174 -6.34 5.28 11.54
N ILE A 175 -5.28 4.76 10.90
CA ILE A 175 -4.03 5.48 10.62
C ILE A 175 -4.03 6.06 9.21
N LYS A 176 -4.47 5.30 8.21
CA LYS A 176 -4.57 5.71 6.81
C LYS A 176 -5.72 4.98 6.12
N ALA A 177 -6.56 5.67 5.38
CA ALA A 177 -7.86 5.14 4.93
C ALA A 177 -7.80 3.95 3.96
N PHE A 178 -6.71 3.75 3.19
CA PHE A 178 -6.64 2.75 2.12
C PHE A 178 -6.93 1.29 2.55
N PRO A 179 -6.59 0.82 3.79
CA PRO A 179 -6.88 -0.55 4.19
C PRO A 179 -8.39 -0.86 4.25
N LEU A 180 -9.26 0.17 4.32
CA LEU A 180 -10.71 -0.01 4.27
C LEU A 180 -11.15 -0.79 3.02
N PHE A 181 -10.52 -0.51 1.89
CA PHE A 181 -10.81 -1.17 0.61
C PHE A 181 -10.35 -2.64 0.54
N LEU A 182 -9.69 -3.16 1.57
CA LEU A 182 -9.23 -4.55 1.61
C LEU A 182 -10.18 -5.48 2.38
N TYR A 183 -11.17 -4.92 3.09
CA TYR A 183 -12.18 -5.72 3.79
C TYR A 183 -12.89 -6.74 2.89
N PRO A 184 -13.34 -6.39 1.66
CA PRO A 184 -13.99 -7.37 0.79
C PRO A 184 -13.12 -8.59 0.47
N ALA A 185 -11.79 -8.42 0.34
CA ALA A 185 -10.88 -9.55 0.14
C ALA A 185 -10.84 -10.48 1.36
N LEU A 186 -10.69 -9.90 2.56
CA LEU A 186 -10.51 -10.66 3.80
C LEU A 186 -11.83 -11.21 4.38
N LEU A 187 -12.98 -10.65 4.00
CA LEU A 187 -14.31 -11.18 4.32
C LEU A 187 -14.67 -12.43 3.51
N ARG A 188 -13.98 -12.69 2.40
CA ARG A 188 -14.24 -13.86 1.56
C ARG A 188 -14.12 -15.17 2.37
N GLY A 189 -15.24 -15.92 2.48
CA GLY A 189 -15.29 -17.18 3.22
C GLY A 189 -15.16 -17.04 4.74
N GLU A 190 -15.28 -15.82 5.28
CA GLU A 190 -15.31 -15.60 6.72
C GLU A 190 -16.60 -16.17 7.34
N ARG A 191 -16.45 -16.93 8.43
CA ARG A 191 -17.57 -17.59 9.10
C ARG A 191 -17.97 -16.91 10.41
N ASN A 192 -17.10 -16.09 10.99
CA ASN A 192 -17.31 -15.50 12.32
C ASN A 192 -17.45 -13.98 12.26
N LEU A 193 -18.48 -13.52 11.54
CA LEU A 193 -18.75 -12.09 11.34
C LEU A 193 -18.90 -11.31 12.65
N ARG A 194 -19.41 -11.93 13.71
CA ARG A 194 -19.52 -11.28 15.02
C ARG A 194 -18.14 -10.87 15.56
N ARG A 195 -17.16 -11.78 15.49
CA ARG A 195 -15.79 -11.46 15.94
C ARG A 195 -15.14 -10.39 15.07
N VAL A 196 -15.37 -10.45 13.76
CA VAL A 196 -14.90 -9.43 12.81
C VAL A 196 -15.44 -8.07 13.18
N ILE A 197 -16.76 -7.95 13.35
CA ILE A 197 -17.42 -6.68 13.66
C ILE A 197 -16.93 -6.15 15.02
N VAL A 198 -16.93 -6.96 16.08
CA VAL A 198 -16.53 -6.51 17.40
C VAL A 198 -15.07 -6.04 17.44
N ALA A 199 -14.15 -6.84 16.90
CA ALA A 199 -12.73 -6.48 16.90
C ALA A 199 -12.42 -5.29 15.98
N GLY A 200 -13.07 -5.22 14.81
CA GLY A 200 -12.89 -4.13 13.86
C GLY A 200 -13.52 -2.82 14.33
N ALA A 201 -14.63 -2.88 15.10
CA ALA A 201 -15.29 -1.70 15.62
C ALA A 201 -14.43 -0.93 16.64
N ILE A 202 -13.58 -1.59 17.43
CA ILE A 202 -12.81 -0.95 18.50
C ILE A 202 -11.93 0.21 17.97
N PRO A 203 -11.02 0.02 17.02
CA PRO A 203 -10.22 1.11 16.49
C PRO A 203 -11.05 2.18 15.76
N LEU A 204 -12.10 1.75 15.05
CA LEU A 204 -12.97 2.68 14.32
C LEU A 204 -13.82 3.54 15.27
N LEU A 205 -14.30 2.99 16.37
CA LEU A 205 -15.01 3.75 17.41
C LEU A 205 -14.07 4.72 18.14
N ALA A 206 -12.82 4.31 18.40
CA ALA A 206 -11.81 5.22 18.95
C ALA A 206 -11.54 6.39 17.99
N CYS A 207 -11.43 6.11 16.69
CA CYS A 207 -11.30 7.12 15.65
C CYS A 207 -12.53 8.06 15.61
N ALA A 208 -13.74 7.50 15.64
CA ALA A 208 -14.98 8.27 15.64
C ALA A 208 -15.12 9.14 16.90
N ALA A 209 -14.75 8.62 18.07
CA ALA A 209 -14.75 9.38 19.33
C ALA A 209 -13.76 10.56 19.25
N ALA A 210 -12.57 10.35 18.70
CA ALA A 210 -11.60 11.41 18.46
C ALA A 210 -12.16 12.50 17.53
N VAL A 211 -12.81 12.11 16.42
CA VAL A 211 -13.47 13.06 15.50
C VAL A 211 -14.55 13.88 16.21
N ILE A 212 -15.38 13.25 17.05
CA ILE A 212 -16.42 13.96 17.82
C ILE A 212 -15.81 14.98 18.79
N VAL A 213 -14.70 14.62 19.45
CA VAL A 213 -13.99 15.52 20.37
C VAL A 213 -13.33 16.69 19.65
N MET A 214 -12.81 16.44 18.45
CA MET A 214 -12.12 17.44 17.61
C MET A 214 -13.09 18.38 16.87
N GLY A 215 -14.38 18.06 16.82
CA GLY A 215 -15.44 18.91 16.26
C GLY A 215 -15.48 18.97 14.73
N ASP A 216 -16.06 20.06 14.20
CA ASP A 216 -16.35 20.24 12.77
C ASP A 216 -15.10 20.34 11.87
N GLU A 217 -13.95 20.58 12.45
CA GLU A 217 -12.68 20.77 11.73
C GLU A 217 -12.18 19.49 11.01
N PHE A 218 -12.62 18.31 11.46
CA PHE A 218 -12.34 17.07 10.74
C PHE A 218 -12.96 17.05 9.34
N GLY A 219 -14.05 17.80 9.14
CA GLY A 219 -14.64 18.01 7.81
C GLY A 219 -13.66 18.60 6.80
N SER A 220 -12.75 19.47 7.25
CA SER A 220 -11.71 20.09 6.41
C SER A 220 -10.74 19.08 5.83
N ALA A 221 -10.41 18.01 6.57
CA ALA A 221 -9.57 16.92 6.09
C ALA A 221 -10.25 16.14 4.94
N ILE A 222 -11.58 15.93 5.02
CA ILE A 222 -12.35 15.28 3.95
C ILE A 222 -12.41 16.20 2.72
N THR A 223 -12.73 17.48 2.92
CA THR A 223 -12.81 18.47 1.85
C THR A 223 -11.49 18.58 1.10
N TYR A 224 -10.37 18.58 1.80
CA TYR A 224 -9.04 18.56 1.21
C TYR A 224 -8.85 17.44 0.18
N HIS A 225 -9.28 16.24 0.49
CA HIS A 225 -9.15 15.11 -0.43
C HIS A 225 -10.12 15.18 -1.62
N THR A 226 -11.27 15.83 -1.46
CA THR A 226 -12.27 15.97 -2.53
C THR A 226 -11.95 17.12 -3.49
N GLU A 227 -11.19 18.12 -3.05
CA GLU A 227 -10.78 19.26 -3.84
C GLU A 227 -9.48 19.02 -4.65
N ARG A 228 -8.75 17.96 -4.34
CA ARG A 228 -7.53 17.58 -5.08
C ARG A 228 -7.87 17.30 -6.54
N THR A 229 -7.09 17.90 -7.40
CA THR A 229 -7.17 17.70 -8.84
C THR A 229 -6.26 16.55 -9.29
N LEU A 230 -5.94 16.47 -10.56
CA LEU A 230 -5.11 15.42 -11.12
C LEU A 230 -3.63 15.68 -10.79
N GLN A 231 -3.04 14.89 -9.91
CA GLN A 231 -1.64 15.01 -9.52
C GLN A 231 -0.72 14.52 -10.64
N VAL A 232 0.44 15.17 -10.80
CA VAL A 232 1.42 14.90 -11.87
C VAL A 232 1.83 13.43 -11.93
N GLU A 233 2.03 12.75 -10.81
CA GLU A 233 2.46 11.35 -10.82
C GLU A 233 1.35 10.36 -11.21
N SER A 234 0.09 10.79 -11.37
CA SER A 234 -1.02 9.90 -11.70
C SER A 234 -0.97 9.38 -13.14
N LEU A 235 -1.57 8.21 -13.37
CA LEU A 235 -1.71 7.65 -14.72
C LEU A 235 -2.47 8.60 -15.66
N GLY A 236 -3.51 9.28 -15.14
CA GLY A 236 -4.30 10.24 -15.93
C GLY A 236 -3.49 11.47 -16.35
N ALA A 237 -2.59 11.95 -15.49
CA ALA A 237 -1.71 13.07 -15.77
C ALA A 237 -0.69 12.74 -16.87
N SER A 238 -0.15 11.54 -16.89
CA SER A 238 0.86 11.11 -17.88
C SER A 238 0.41 11.30 -19.32
N VAL A 239 -0.89 11.26 -19.61
CA VAL A 239 -1.42 11.51 -20.97
C VAL A 239 -1.16 12.96 -21.39
N PHE A 240 -1.39 13.93 -20.49
CA PHE A 240 -1.19 15.34 -20.75
C PHE A 240 0.30 15.69 -20.80
N GLU A 241 1.08 15.15 -19.89
CA GLU A 241 2.53 15.36 -19.78
C GLU A 241 3.26 14.86 -21.02
N VAL A 242 2.98 13.64 -21.47
CA VAL A 242 3.54 13.10 -22.71
C VAL A 242 3.10 13.94 -23.90
N ALA A 243 1.84 14.38 -23.98
CA ALA A 243 1.39 15.26 -25.04
C ALA A 243 2.15 16.60 -25.02
N HIS A 244 2.42 17.18 -23.83
CA HIS A 244 3.23 18.39 -23.68
C HIS A 244 4.64 18.20 -24.24
N VAL A 245 5.36 17.14 -23.83
CA VAL A 245 6.72 16.83 -24.32
C VAL A 245 6.73 16.62 -25.83
N LEU A 246 5.63 16.13 -26.41
CA LEU A 246 5.47 15.96 -27.87
C LEU A 246 5.02 17.24 -28.57
N GLY A 247 4.92 18.39 -27.86
CA GLY A 247 4.65 19.71 -28.43
C GLY A 247 3.21 20.22 -28.29
N ALA A 248 2.35 19.55 -27.52
CA ALA A 248 1.02 20.08 -27.23
C ALA A 248 1.10 21.30 -26.32
N SER A 249 0.34 22.36 -26.65
CA SER A 249 0.22 23.58 -25.85
C SER A 249 -0.93 23.48 -24.83
N GLY A 250 -0.91 24.33 -23.80
CA GLY A 250 -2.01 24.46 -22.84
C GLY A 250 -1.97 23.40 -21.71
N VAL A 251 -0.82 22.79 -21.49
CA VAL A 251 -0.54 21.93 -20.32
C VAL A 251 0.48 22.64 -19.45
N SER A 252 0.22 22.76 -18.17
CA SER A 252 1.13 23.33 -17.17
C SER A 252 0.95 22.60 -15.84
N THR A 253 1.89 22.81 -14.94
CA THR A 253 1.82 22.34 -13.55
C THR A 253 1.66 23.51 -12.59
N GLY A 254 1.18 23.22 -11.40
CA GLY A 254 1.13 24.16 -10.29
C GLY A 254 1.12 23.44 -8.96
N VAL A 255 1.65 24.10 -7.92
CA VAL A 255 1.59 23.57 -6.55
C VAL A 255 0.17 23.70 -6.02
N GLY A 256 -0.42 22.58 -5.63
CA GLY A 256 -1.74 22.50 -5.01
C GLY A 256 -1.82 21.33 -4.04
N HIS A 257 -2.57 21.45 -2.95
CA HIS A 257 -2.90 20.38 -2.01
C HIS A 257 -1.71 19.45 -1.64
N GLY A 258 -0.53 20.05 -1.36
CA GLY A 258 0.65 19.30 -0.92
C GLY A 258 1.38 18.52 -2.02
N GLY A 259 1.18 18.87 -3.30
CA GLY A 259 1.87 18.26 -4.44
C GLY A 259 1.72 19.10 -5.70
N PHE A 260 2.30 18.63 -6.81
CA PHE A 260 2.12 19.24 -8.13
C PHE A 260 0.87 18.68 -8.82
N GLU A 261 0.06 19.56 -9.35
CA GLU A 261 -1.18 19.24 -10.05
C GLU A 261 -1.11 19.67 -11.51
N ILE A 262 -1.74 18.91 -12.41
CA ILE A 262 -1.84 19.22 -13.83
C ILE A 262 -2.99 20.20 -14.08
N SER A 263 -2.67 21.28 -14.78
CA SER A 263 -3.62 22.23 -15.34
C SER A 263 -3.66 22.07 -16.87
N ALA A 264 -4.74 21.49 -17.37
CA ALA A 264 -4.98 21.29 -18.80
C ALA A 264 -6.48 21.18 -19.09
N SER A 265 -6.88 21.50 -20.33
CA SER A 265 -8.24 21.23 -20.77
C SER A 265 -8.54 19.73 -20.70
N GLY A 266 -9.54 19.34 -19.89
CA GLY A 266 -9.93 17.95 -19.70
C GLY A 266 -9.25 17.24 -18.51
N ALA A 267 -8.31 17.85 -17.79
CA ALA A 267 -7.64 17.23 -16.64
C ALA A 267 -8.64 16.77 -15.55
N THR A 268 -9.63 17.60 -15.22
CA THR A 268 -10.70 17.22 -14.28
C THR A 268 -11.50 16.02 -14.77
N ALA A 269 -11.85 15.98 -16.06
CA ALA A 269 -12.57 14.85 -16.64
C ALA A 269 -11.72 13.55 -16.62
N ALA A 270 -10.41 13.66 -16.87
CA ALA A 270 -9.49 12.52 -16.77
C ALA A 270 -9.36 12.02 -15.34
N GLY A 271 -9.33 12.90 -14.33
CA GLY A 271 -9.36 12.54 -12.92
C GLY A 271 -10.62 11.75 -12.58
N TRP A 272 -11.81 12.21 -12.95
CA TRP A 272 -13.07 11.50 -12.75
C TRP A 272 -13.12 10.18 -13.51
N LEU A 273 -12.62 10.13 -14.75
CA LEU A 273 -12.53 8.90 -15.52
C LEU A 273 -11.65 7.86 -14.81
N SER A 274 -10.50 8.26 -14.26
CA SER A 274 -9.64 7.39 -13.46
C SER A 274 -10.39 6.81 -12.27
N VAL A 275 -11.14 7.62 -11.52
CA VAL A 275 -11.95 7.17 -10.38
C VAL A 275 -13.02 6.15 -10.84
N VAL A 276 -13.76 6.44 -11.91
CA VAL A 276 -14.84 5.57 -12.41
C VAL A 276 -14.27 4.23 -12.90
N VAL A 277 -13.19 4.26 -13.70
CA VAL A 277 -12.54 3.04 -14.21
C VAL A 277 -11.92 2.24 -13.05
N GLY A 278 -11.26 2.91 -12.11
CA GLY A 278 -10.71 2.29 -10.91
C GLY A 278 -11.79 1.62 -10.06
N ALA A 279 -12.90 2.30 -9.79
CA ALA A 279 -14.02 1.75 -9.05
C ALA A 279 -14.65 0.55 -9.77
N ALA A 280 -14.88 0.64 -11.08
CA ALA A 280 -15.40 -0.48 -11.87
C ALA A 280 -14.45 -1.69 -11.83
N GLY A 281 -13.15 -1.46 -12.02
CA GLY A 281 -12.10 -2.49 -11.91
C GLY A 281 -12.04 -3.12 -10.52
N TYR A 282 -12.12 -2.31 -9.48
CA TYR A 282 -12.13 -2.74 -8.09
C TYR A 282 -13.33 -3.66 -7.79
N PHE A 283 -14.55 -3.23 -8.10
CA PHE A 283 -15.75 -4.05 -7.85
C PHE A 283 -15.74 -5.32 -8.67
N TRP A 284 -15.24 -5.25 -9.91
CA TRP A 284 -15.08 -6.45 -10.73
C TRP A 284 -14.07 -7.43 -10.12
N LEU A 285 -12.92 -6.96 -9.63
CA LEU A 285 -11.93 -7.80 -8.97
C LEU A 285 -12.47 -8.40 -7.68
N VAL A 286 -13.21 -7.66 -6.88
CA VAL A 286 -13.91 -8.21 -5.70
C VAL A 286 -14.84 -9.34 -6.13
N TRP A 287 -15.70 -9.10 -7.12
CA TRP A 287 -16.63 -10.09 -7.63
C TRP A 287 -15.92 -11.34 -8.18
N ALA A 288 -14.91 -11.18 -9.01
CA ALA A 288 -14.12 -12.28 -9.57
C ALA A 288 -13.33 -13.02 -8.48
N GLY A 289 -12.73 -12.28 -7.55
CA GLY A 289 -11.98 -12.82 -6.44
C GLY A 289 -12.80 -13.71 -5.53
N TRP A 290 -14.05 -13.35 -5.25
CA TRP A 290 -14.95 -14.18 -4.44
C TRP A 290 -15.31 -15.52 -5.10
N ARG A 291 -15.15 -15.65 -6.42
CA ARG A 291 -15.39 -16.84 -7.22
C ARG A 291 -14.13 -17.60 -7.60
N SER A 292 -12.97 -16.95 -7.46
CA SER A 292 -11.66 -17.52 -7.83
C SER A 292 -11.07 -18.37 -6.70
N LYS A 293 -10.00 -19.10 -7.02
CA LYS A 293 -9.16 -19.81 -6.06
C LYS A 293 -7.96 -18.97 -5.60
N ALA A 294 -7.91 -17.70 -5.94
CA ALA A 294 -6.84 -16.80 -5.53
C ALA A 294 -6.64 -16.82 -4.01
N THR A 295 -5.41 -16.77 -3.55
CA THR A 295 -5.07 -16.59 -2.13
C THR A 295 -5.47 -15.20 -1.64
N ASN A 296 -5.51 -15.00 -0.33
CA ASN A 296 -5.78 -13.68 0.23
C ASN A 296 -4.68 -12.67 -0.16
N PHE A 297 -3.42 -13.09 -0.21
CA PHE A 297 -2.31 -12.26 -0.68
C PHE A 297 -2.49 -11.80 -2.13
N GLU A 298 -2.83 -12.72 -3.04
CA GLU A 298 -3.06 -12.40 -4.44
C GLU A 298 -4.22 -11.42 -4.64
N LEU A 299 -5.34 -11.65 -3.93
CA LEU A 299 -6.49 -10.76 -4.04
C LEU A 299 -6.22 -9.38 -3.45
N VAL A 300 -5.57 -9.30 -2.29
CA VAL A 300 -5.17 -8.02 -1.67
C VAL A 300 -4.18 -7.28 -2.56
N ALA A 301 -3.17 -7.95 -3.14
CA ALA A 301 -2.23 -7.34 -4.08
C ALA A 301 -2.95 -6.76 -5.32
N ALA A 302 -3.94 -7.49 -5.87
CA ALA A 302 -4.70 -7.02 -7.03
C ALA A 302 -5.60 -5.81 -6.70
N LEU A 303 -6.25 -5.81 -5.52
CA LEU A 303 -7.07 -4.66 -5.08
C LEU A 303 -6.20 -3.43 -4.80
N LEU A 304 -5.04 -3.59 -4.14
CA LEU A 304 -4.09 -2.50 -3.95
C LEU A 304 -3.58 -1.96 -5.29
N ALA A 305 -3.28 -2.84 -6.25
CA ALA A 305 -2.84 -2.42 -7.58
C ALA A 305 -3.87 -1.54 -8.30
N VAL A 306 -5.16 -1.89 -8.25
CA VAL A 306 -6.23 -1.04 -8.82
C VAL A 306 -6.29 0.31 -8.13
N LEU A 307 -6.23 0.33 -6.79
CA LEU A 307 -6.28 1.57 -6.02
C LEU A 307 -5.11 2.48 -6.36
N VAL A 308 -3.90 1.94 -6.50
CA VAL A 308 -2.69 2.72 -6.82
C VAL A 308 -2.72 3.20 -8.27
N VAL A 309 -2.99 2.30 -9.23
CA VAL A 309 -2.92 2.61 -10.67
C VAL A 309 -3.95 3.66 -11.09
N PHE A 310 -5.17 3.60 -10.56
CA PHE A 310 -6.25 4.52 -10.93
C PHE A 310 -6.47 5.65 -9.91
N ALA A 311 -5.57 5.83 -8.95
CA ALA A 311 -5.63 6.99 -8.07
C ALA A 311 -5.43 8.28 -8.89
N PRO A 312 -6.33 9.27 -8.82
CA PRO A 312 -6.10 10.59 -9.41
C PRO A 312 -4.98 11.35 -8.70
N VAL A 313 -4.71 10.96 -7.46
CA VAL A 313 -3.61 11.40 -6.63
C VAL A 313 -2.74 10.19 -6.34
N LEU A 314 -1.67 10.01 -7.10
CA LEU A 314 -0.68 8.97 -6.89
C LEU A 314 0.59 9.60 -6.32
N SER A 315 1.08 9.06 -5.23
CA SER A 315 2.37 9.45 -4.66
C SER A 315 3.32 8.25 -4.63
N PRO A 316 4.64 8.44 -4.83
CA PRO A 316 5.62 7.37 -4.87
C PRO A 316 5.57 6.40 -3.68
N GLN A 317 5.27 6.91 -2.46
CA GLN A 317 5.13 6.08 -1.26
C GLN A 317 3.99 5.06 -1.31
N PHE A 318 3.01 5.17 -2.22
CA PHE A 318 1.94 4.18 -2.35
C PHE A 318 2.46 2.82 -2.83
N LEU A 319 3.65 2.78 -3.42
CA LEU A 319 4.34 1.54 -3.76
C LEU A 319 4.75 0.73 -2.52
N LEU A 320 4.91 1.38 -1.35
CA LEU A 320 5.12 0.70 -0.06
C LEU A 320 3.93 -0.19 0.33
N TRP A 321 2.70 0.17 -0.06
CA TRP A 321 1.51 -0.64 0.24
C TRP A 321 1.51 -1.96 -0.54
N LEU A 322 1.98 -1.91 -1.80
CA LEU A 322 2.03 -3.07 -2.70
C LEU A 322 3.17 -4.02 -2.35
N LEU A 323 4.35 -3.48 -2.03
CA LEU A 323 5.62 -4.19 -2.02
C LEU A 323 5.61 -5.45 -1.11
N PRO A 324 5.33 -5.39 0.21
CA PRO A 324 5.41 -6.56 1.07
C PRO A 324 4.31 -7.59 0.78
N VAL A 325 3.10 -7.15 0.41
CA VAL A 325 1.99 -8.03 0.06
C VAL A 325 2.29 -8.77 -1.25
N SER A 326 2.77 -8.06 -2.27
CA SER A 326 3.16 -8.64 -3.55
C SER A 326 4.36 -9.59 -3.41
N ALA A 327 5.36 -9.21 -2.61
CA ALA A 327 6.49 -10.08 -2.29
C ALA A 327 6.03 -11.41 -1.68
N CYS A 328 5.11 -11.38 -0.74
CA CYS A 328 4.53 -12.58 -0.12
C CYS A 328 3.65 -13.40 -1.09
N ALA A 329 2.93 -12.73 -2.01
CA ALA A 329 2.06 -13.39 -2.98
C ALA A 329 2.86 -14.14 -4.04
N TYR A 330 3.89 -13.50 -4.62
CA TYR A 330 4.50 -13.93 -5.88
C TYR A 330 6.00 -14.24 -5.78
N GLY A 331 6.68 -13.89 -4.68
CA GLY A 331 8.14 -14.07 -4.55
C GLY A 331 8.88 -13.47 -5.77
N LEU A 332 9.83 -14.21 -6.37
CA LEU A 332 10.57 -13.80 -7.59
C LEU A 332 9.77 -14.01 -8.88
N GLY A 333 8.43 -14.00 -8.81
CA GLY A 333 7.58 -14.09 -9.99
C GLY A 333 7.65 -12.85 -10.90
N ARG A 334 7.22 -13.02 -12.17
CA ARG A 334 7.19 -11.94 -13.19
C ARG A 334 6.42 -10.70 -12.70
N GLN A 335 5.43 -10.86 -11.84
CA GLN A 335 4.67 -9.77 -11.25
C GLN A 335 5.61 -8.84 -10.48
N ASN A 336 6.43 -9.39 -9.60
CA ASN A 336 7.37 -8.62 -8.81
C ASN A 336 8.54 -8.08 -9.62
N ILE A 337 8.95 -8.73 -10.70
CA ILE A 337 9.95 -8.16 -11.63
C ILE A 337 9.41 -6.86 -12.22
N VAL A 338 8.15 -6.85 -12.70
CA VAL A 338 7.52 -5.64 -13.25
C VAL A 338 7.33 -4.57 -12.17
N LEU A 339 6.93 -4.95 -10.94
CA LEU A 339 6.82 -4.01 -9.83
C LEU A 339 8.18 -3.39 -9.45
N LEU A 340 9.24 -4.18 -9.39
CA LEU A 340 10.59 -3.69 -9.11
C LEU A 340 11.10 -2.74 -10.21
N LEU A 341 10.78 -3.01 -11.48
CA LEU A 341 11.06 -2.07 -12.57
C LEU A 341 10.26 -0.77 -12.41
N ALA A 342 8.98 -0.83 -12.04
CA ALA A 342 8.20 0.36 -11.76
C ALA A 342 8.81 1.17 -10.60
N ILE A 343 9.26 0.52 -9.54
CA ILE A 343 9.98 1.15 -8.42
C ILE A 343 11.28 1.81 -8.88
N LEU A 344 12.05 1.14 -9.75
CA LEU A 344 13.28 1.71 -10.31
C LEU A 344 12.98 2.98 -11.11
N PHE A 345 11.95 2.95 -11.97
CA PHE A 345 11.57 4.14 -12.75
C PHE A 345 10.99 5.26 -11.87
N THR A 346 10.38 4.94 -10.73
CA THR A 346 10.02 5.93 -9.71
C THR A 346 11.26 6.65 -9.16
N GLN A 347 12.36 5.93 -8.91
CA GLN A 347 13.59 6.56 -8.45
C GLN A 347 14.25 7.42 -9.53
N ILE A 348 14.22 6.97 -10.79
CA ILE A 348 14.74 7.78 -11.91
C ILE A 348 13.92 9.08 -12.06
N GLU A 349 12.60 9.00 -11.92
CA GLU A 349 11.71 10.17 -11.91
C GLU A 349 12.07 11.14 -10.78
N LEU A 350 12.20 10.64 -9.55
CA LEU A 350 12.50 11.45 -8.37
C LEU A 350 13.86 12.17 -8.46
N GLN A 351 14.84 11.58 -9.15
CA GLN A 351 16.12 12.25 -9.44
C GLN A 351 16.03 13.43 -10.42
N HIS A 352 14.92 13.55 -11.15
CA HIS A 352 14.66 14.61 -12.10
C HIS A 352 13.43 15.45 -11.71
N TYR A 353 13.08 15.45 -10.43
CA TYR A 353 11.88 16.12 -9.94
C TYR A 353 11.98 17.64 -10.03
N ASP A 354 13.19 18.21 -10.14
CA ASP A 354 13.46 19.61 -10.48
C ASP A 354 12.88 20.02 -11.86
N GLY A 355 12.66 19.04 -12.73
CA GLY A 355 12.03 19.22 -14.04
C GLY A 355 10.50 19.25 -14.04
N VAL A 356 9.83 19.10 -12.90
CA VAL A 356 8.37 18.98 -12.79
C VAL A 356 7.64 20.25 -13.21
N ASP A 357 8.13 21.43 -12.84
CA ASP A 357 7.53 22.73 -13.19
C ASP A 357 7.48 22.97 -14.71
N ALA A 358 8.53 22.53 -15.40
CA ALA A 358 8.66 22.66 -16.85
C ALA A 358 8.12 21.46 -17.62
N LEU A 359 7.63 20.41 -16.94
CA LEU A 359 7.29 19.11 -17.54
C LEU A 359 8.39 18.60 -18.47
N SER A 360 9.65 18.66 -17.99
CA SER A 360 10.81 18.29 -18.79
C SER A 360 10.77 16.80 -19.21
N GLY A 361 11.33 16.48 -20.37
CA GLY A 361 11.37 15.09 -20.83
C GLY A 361 12.12 14.15 -19.89
N SER A 362 13.12 14.64 -19.14
CA SER A 362 13.86 13.88 -18.13
C SER A 362 12.98 13.44 -16.97
N PHE A 363 11.98 14.23 -16.57
CA PHE A 363 10.97 13.91 -15.57
C PHE A 363 9.84 13.06 -16.17
N VAL A 364 9.26 13.49 -17.29
CA VAL A 364 8.03 12.90 -17.85
C VAL A 364 8.23 11.47 -18.37
N TRP A 365 9.34 11.16 -19.07
CA TRP A 365 9.52 9.81 -19.63
C TRP A 365 9.68 8.72 -18.59
N PRO A 366 10.51 8.86 -17.54
CA PRO A 366 10.56 7.86 -16.47
C PRO A 366 9.19 7.65 -15.79
N LEU A 367 8.47 8.73 -15.54
CA LEU A 367 7.13 8.71 -14.98
C LEU A 367 6.14 7.93 -15.87
N ALA A 368 6.11 8.21 -17.16
CA ALA A 368 5.25 7.51 -18.11
C ALA A 368 5.57 6.01 -18.18
N VAL A 369 6.85 5.65 -18.23
CA VAL A 369 7.29 4.25 -18.22
C VAL A 369 6.87 3.56 -16.91
N ARG A 370 7.04 4.21 -15.75
CA ARG A 370 6.56 3.71 -14.45
C ARG A 370 5.06 3.41 -14.50
N ASN A 371 4.25 4.34 -15.00
CA ASN A 371 2.80 4.18 -15.05
C ASN A 371 2.37 3.04 -15.99
N VAL A 372 3.05 2.86 -17.13
CA VAL A 372 2.84 1.71 -18.03
C VAL A 372 3.22 0.39 -17.33
N LEU A 373 4.33 0.35 -16.59
CA LEU A 373 4.74 -0.81 -15.82
C LEU A 373 3.72 -1.15 -14.71
N LEU A 374 3.16 -0.17 -14.03
CA LEU A 374 2.10 -0.37 -13.03
C LEU A 374 0.82 -0.91 -13.66
N LEU A 375 0.43 -0.47 -14.86
CA LEU A 375 -0.65 -1.09 -15.64
C LEU A 375 -0.33 -2.55 -15.99
N GLY A 376 0.90 -2.82 -16.43
CA GLY A 376 1.39 -4.17 -16.69
C GLY A 376 1.35 -5.07 -15.45
N TYR A 377 1.79 -4.54 -14.31
CA TYR A 377 1.68 -5.23 -13.02
C TYR A 377 0.21 -5.56 -12.68
N LEU A 378 -0.69 -4.57 -12.76
CA LEU A 378 -2.12 -4.77 -12.52
C LEU A 378 -2.68 -5.87 -13.44
N ALA A 379 -2.36 -5.85 -14.73
CA ALA A 379 -2.80 -6.88 -15.67
C ALA A 379 -2.30 -8.28 -15.27
N LEU A 380 -1.03 -8.40 -14.83
CA LEU A 380 -0.44 -9.67 -14.41
C LEU A 380 -1.04 -10.25 -13.14
N VAL A 381 -1.46 -9.39 -12.18
CA VAL A 381 -2.06 -9.86 -10.92
C VAL A 381 -3.57 -10.07 -11.05
N ALA A 382 -4.28 -9.29 -11.87
CA ALA A 382 -5.72 -9.35 -12.05
C ALA A 382 -6.17 -10.47 -13.01
N ALA A 383 -5.45 -10.70 -14.12
CA ALA A 383 -5.87 -11.64 -15.16
C ALA A 383 -6.10 -13.07 -14.67
N PRO A 384 -5.27 -13.68 -13.81
CA PRO A 384 -5.51 -15.02 -13.26
C PRO A 384 -6.80 -15.07 -12.45
N ILE A 385 -7.05 -14.06 -11.61
CA ILE A 385 -8.24 -13.96 -10.73
C ILE A 385 -9.51 -13.89 -11.59
N VAL A 386 -9.51 -13.04 -12.61
CA VAL A 386 -10.66 -12.85 -13.51
C VAL A 386 -10.94 -14.10 -14.33
N ARG A 387 -9.90 -14.77 -14.85
CA ARG A 387 -10.07 -16.01 -15.65
C ARG A 387 -10.65 -17.14 -14.80
N ASP A 388 -10.19 -17.31 -13.58
CA ASP A 388 -10.66 -18.36 -12.68
C ASP A 388 -12.11 -18.08 -12.21
N GLY A 389 -12.39 -16.84 -11.83
CA GLY A 389 -13.73 -16.41 -11.43
C GLY A 389 -14.79 -16.57 -12.53
N ARG A 390 -14.43 -16.38 -13.80
CA ARG A 390 -15.33 -16.62 -14.95
C ARG A 390 -15.63 -18.10 -15.16
N LYS A 391 -14.66 -19.00 -15.02
CA LYS A 391 -14.85 -20.44 -15.18
C LYS A 391 -15.87 -21.00 -14.18
N THR A 392 -15.82 -20.55 -12.94
CA THR A 392 -16.74 -20.98 -11.89
C THR A 392 -18.16 -20.40 -12.05
N ALA A 393 -18.34 -19.34 -12.83
CA ALA A 393 -19.64 -18.73 -13.11
C ALA A 393 -20.40 -19.38 -14.28
N SER A 394 -19.74 -20.21 -15.10
CA SER A 394 -20.36 -20.87 -16.26
C SER A 394 -21.25 -22.04 -15.81
N PRO A 395 -22.54 -22.12 -16.25
CA PRO A 395 -23.48 -23.17 -15.83
C PRO A 395 -23.14 -24.58 -16.31
N SER A 396 -22.20 -24.73 -17.27
CA SER A 396 -21.91 -26.00 -17.94
C SER A 396 -21.29 -27.07 -17.03
N ASP A 397 -20.76 -26.71 -15.87
CA ASP A 397 -20.07 -27.67 -14.98
C ASP A 397 -20.96 -28.24 -13.86
N ARG A 398 -22.24 -27.81 -13.75
CA ARG A 398 -23.17 -28.38 -12.77
C ARG A 398 -23.83 -29.70 -13.23
N GLY A 399 -23.61 -30.11 -14.48
CA GLY A 399 -24.31 -31.23 -15.12
C GLY A 399 -23.68 -32.62 -14.94
N HIS A 400 -22.48 -32.75 -14.41
CA HIS A 400 -21.76 -34.04 -14.43
C HIS A 400 -21.32 -34.62 -13.07
N ARG A 401 -21.91 -34.18 -11.99
CA ARG A 401 -21.83 -35.01 -10.77
C ARG A 401 -22.88 -36.09 -10.86
N ARG A 402 -22.56 -37.21 -11.52
CA ARG A 402 -23.31 -38.46 -11.37
C ARG A 402 -23.40 -38.77 -9.86
N PRO A 403 -24.63 -39.09 -9.36
CA PRO A 403 -24.74 -39.58 -7.98
C PRO A 403 -23.89 -40.84 -7.85
N PRO A 404 -23.25 -41.08 -6.68
CA PRO A 404 -22.50 -42.33 -6.45
C PRO A 404 -23.45 -43.50 -6.65
N ASN A 405 -23.05 -44.44 -7.52
CA ASN A 405 -23.77 -45.67 -7.81
C ASN A 405 -23.89 -46.46 -6.49
N LEU A 406 -25.05 -46.42 -5.88
CA LEU A 406 -25.42 -47.34 -4.81
C LEU A 406 -25.53 -48.74 -5.41
N SER A 407 -24.38 -49.46 -5.49
CA SER A 407 -24.37 -50.88 -5.77
C SER A 407 -25.13 -51.59 -4.63
N ARG A 408 -26.31 -52.12 -4.99
CA ARG A 408 -27.11 -53.03 -4.15
C ARG A 408 -26.22 -54.16 -3.65
N GLY A 409 -25.93 -54.12 -2.36
CA GLY A 409 -25.26 -55.24 -1.65
C GLY A 409 -26.12 -56.48 -1.79
N GLY A 410 -25.52 -57.52 -2.37
CA GLY A 410 -26.08 -58.90 -2.40
C GLY A 410 -26.19 -59.45 -0.99
N VAL A 411 -27.35 -59.96 -0.67
CA VAL A 411 -27.64 -60.76 0.50
C VAL A 411 -26.84 -62.06 0.39
N ALA A 412 -25.84 -62.24 1.25
CA ALA A 412 -25.16 -63.51 1.46
C ALA A 412 -25.90 -64.27 2.56
N THR A 413 -26.60 -65.32 2.19
CA THR A 413 -27.16 -66.37 3.07
C THR A 413 -26.02 -67.16 3.69
N ALA A 414 -26.02 -67.30 5.02
CA ALA A 414 -25.18 -68.23 5.76
C ALA A 414 -25.69 -69.67 5.66
N PRO A 415 -24.81 -70.71 5.57
CA PRO A 415 -25.16 -72.07 5.94
C PRO A 415 -24.66 -72.38 7.34
N ARG A 416 -25.48 -73.09 8.04
CA ARG A 416 -25.38 -73.91 9.26
C ARG A 416 -24.06 -74.06 9.99
#